data_413947ccf4c11892e5e8c83a15532444
#
_entry.id   413947ccf4c11892e5e8c83a15532444
#
_cell.length_a   1.000
_cell.length_b   1.000
_cell.length_c   1.000
_cell.angle_alpha   90.00
_cell.angle_beta   90.00
_cell.angle_gamma   90.00
#
_symmetry.space_group_name_H-M   'P 1'
#
loop_
_entity.id
_entity.type
_entity.pdbx_description
1 polymer ?
#
loop_
_entity_poly.entity_id
_entity_poly.type
_entity_poly.pdbx_seq_one_letter_code
_entity_poly.pdbx_strand_id
1 'polypeptide(L)'
;MTTQILRSLFCITALALASRLSAGEYPGAHSVEVRSDKLPGVPAKPGDQPARHPLKGVVLDIRTDRGALVVKHEEIPGVMRAMTMLLKVDEATLKAAKKDQAVTGLLVRKSDGWWLEEAKLAP
;
A
#
# COMPACT_ATOMS: atom_id res chain seq x y z
N MET A 1 10.31 -52.99 -16.43
CA MET A 1 11.61 -52.31 -16.36
C MET A 1 11.68 -51.54 -15.05
N THR A 2 12.47 -52.02 -14.16
CA THR A 2 12.46 -51.68 -12.74
C THR A 2 13.52 -50.61 -12.49
N THR A 3 13.12 -49.41 -12.15
CA THR A 3 14.07 -48.38 -11.75
C THR A 3 14.14 -48.33 -10.22
N GLN A 4 15.22 -48.75 -9.69
CA GLN A 4 15.59 -48.76 -8.28
C GLN A 4 15.76 -47.32 -7.78
N ILE A 5 14.99 -46.97 -6.79
CA ILE A 5 15.15 -45.73 -6.07
C ILE A 5 16.18 -45.97 -4.95
N LEU A 6 17.31 -45.33 -5.09
CA LEU A 6 18.39 -45.37 -4.13
C LEU A 6 18.03 -44.46 -2.92
N ARG A 7 17.78 -45.14 -1.79
CA ARG A 7 17.59 -44.47 -0.51
C ARG A 7 18.95 -44.04 0.05
N SER A 8 19.21 -42.75 0.07
CA SER A 8 20.32 -42.19 0.85
C SER A 8 19.82 -41.75 2.21
N LEU A 9 20.13 -42.57 3.17
CA LEU A 9 20.02 -42.24 4.59
C LEU A 9 21.16 -41.26 4.93
N PHE A 10 20.86 -40.00 5.13
CA PHE A 10 21.79 -39.06 5.79
C PHE A 10 21.37 -38.86 7.23
N CYS A 11 22.04 -39.58 8.12
CA CYS A 11 22.06 -39.30 9.53
C CYS A 11 22.90 -38.01 9.75
N ILE A 12 22.28 -36.93 10.04
CA ILE A 12 22.96 -35.73 10.53
C ILE A 12 22.75 -35.69 12.02
N THR A 13 23.78 -36.02 12.76
CA THR A 13 23.87 -35.83 14.20
C THR A 13 23.91 -34.34 14.50
N ALA A 14 22.88 -33.86 15.16
CA ALA A 14 22.81 -32.49 15.66
C ALA A 14 23.77 -32.30 16.82
N LEU A 15 24.85 -31.59 16.60
CA LEU A 15 25.70 -31.09 17.66
C LEU A 15 25.09 -29.80 18.20
N ALA A 16 24.43 -29.90 19.32
CA ALA A 16 23.88 -28.75 20.04
C ALA A 16 25.04 -27.95 20.67
N LEU A 17 25.47 -26.90 20.01
CA LEU A 17 26.34 -25.91 20.65
C LEU A 17 25.44 -24.87 21.33
N ALA A 18 25.23 -25.04 22.60
CA ALA A 18 24.58 -24.05 23.44
C ALA A 18 25.50 -22.85 23.62
N SER A 19 25.42 -21.88 22.74
CA SER A 19 26.00 -20.57 22.97
C SER A 19 25.12 -19.82 23.96
N ARG A 20 25.54 -19.81 25.20
CA ARG A 20 25.01 -18.90 26.22
C ARG A 20 25.43 -17.49 25.79
N LEU A 21 24.59 -16.79 25.08
CA LEU A 21 24.67 -15.35 24.98
C LEU A 21 24.26 -14.78 26.34
N SER A 22 25.24 -14.32 27.09
CA SER A 22 25.02 -13.42 28.22
C SER A 22 24.29 -12.19 27.65
N ALA A 23 23.00 -12.10 27.91
CA ALA A 23 22.28 -10.86 27.75
C ALA A 23 22.88 -9.87 28.75
N GLY A 24 23.65 -8.92 28.24
CA GLY A 24 24.12 -7.79 29.02
C GLY A 24 22.89 -7.06 29.56
N GLU A 25 22.70 -7.16 30.81
CA GLU A 25 21.73 -6.38 31.58
C GLU A 25 22.14 -4.93 31.44
N TYR A 26 21.42 -4.14 30.66
CA TYR A 26 21.52 -2.70 30.68
C TYR A 26 20.62 -2.18 31.83
N PRO A 27 21.21 -1.78 32.97
CA PRO A 27 20.44 -1.10 34.01
C PRO A 27 20.24 0.34 33.53
N GLY A 28 19.06 0.64 33.03
CA GLY A 28 18.77 2.01 32.67
C GLY A 28 17.68 2.21 31.60
N ALA A 29 17.01 1.17 31.17
CA ALA A 29 15.75 1.36 30.43
C ALA A 29 14.68 1.83 31.41
N HIS A 30 14.70 3.11 31.74
CA HIS A 30 13.47 3.72 32.18
C HIS A 30 12.50 3.59 31.00
N SER A 31 11.67 2.58 31.09
CA SER A 31 10.43 2.55 30.34
C SER A 31 9.69 3.79 30.74
N VAL A 32 9.86 4.84 29.95
CA VAL A 32 8.90 5.93 29.94
C VAL A 32 7.65 5.27 29.39
N GLU A 33 6.86 4.75 30.32
CA GLU A 33 5.48 4.40 30.09
C GLU A 33 4.83 5.69 29.59
N VAL A 34 4.81 5.86 28.29
CA VAL A 34 3.99 6.86 27.65
C VAL A 34 2.56 6.40 27.93
N ARG A 35 2.09 6.80 29.09
CA ARG A 35 0.67 6.81 29.34
C ARG A 35 0.10 7.68 28.23
N SER A 36 -0.49 7.03 27.27
CA SER A 36 -1.42 7.68 26.37
C SER A 36 -2.61 8.10 27.22
N ASP A 37 -2.39 9.15 28.03
CA ASP A 37 -3.48 9.90 28.58
C ASP A 37 -4.18 10.49 27.37
N LYS A 38 -5.18 9.75 26.91
CA LYS A 38 -6.16 10.21 25.96
C LYS A 38 -6.85 11.40 26.62
N LEU A 39 -6.23 12.55 26.46
CA LEU A 39 -6.85 13.81 26.80
C LEU A 39 -8.14 13.92 25.97
N PRO A 40 -9.30 13.94 26.59
CA PRO A 40 -10.55 14.12 25.85
C PRO A 40 -10.54 15.56 25.32
N GLY A 41 -10.43 15.72 24.02
CA GLY A 41 -10.61 17.02 23.40
C GLY A 41 -9.46 17.56 22.55
N VAL A 42 -8.40 16.81 22.29
CA VAL A 42 -7.48 17.19 21.24
C VAL A 42 -8.13 16.79 19.91
N PRO A 43 -8.57 17.75 19.09
CA PRO A 43 -9.00 17.40 17.75
C PRO A 43 -7.81 16.72 17.08
N ALA A 44 -8.03 15.51 16.58
CA ALA A 44 -7.03 14.79 15.77
C ALA A 44 -6.45 15.81 14.78
N LYS A 45 -5.12 16.01 14.83
CA LYS A 45 -4.46 16.87 13.87
C LYS A 45 -4.93 16.46 12.48
N PRO A 46 -5.32 17.42 11.60
CA PRO A 46 -5.68 17.09 10.23
C PRO A 46 -4.44 16.65 9.43
N GLY A 47 -3.81 15.56 9.86
CA GLY A 47 -2.57 15.04 9.30
C GLY A 47 -2.50 13.51 9.26
N ASP A 48 -3.32 12.82 10.03
CA ASP A 48 -3.27 11.36 10.12
C ASP A 48 -4.23 10.65 9.16
N GLN A 49 -5.12 11.38 8.51
CA GLN A 49 -5.90 10.81 7.43
C GLN A 49 -5.21 11.10 6.10
N PRO A 50 -5.03 10.12 5.24
CA PRO A 50 -4.51 10.37 3.91
C PRO A 50 -5.38 11.44 3.25
N ALA A 51 -4.77 12.54 2.84
CA ALA A 51 -5.47 13.64 2.22
C ALA A 51 -6.23 13.12 0.99
N ARG A 52 -7.52 13.35 0.96
CA ARG A 52 -8.42 12.95 -0.12
C ARG A 52 -8.77 14.18 -0.93
N HIS A 53 -8.47 14.15 -2.21
CA HIS A 53 -8.70 15.27 -3.11
C HIS A 53 -9.66 14.84 -4.22
N PRO A 54 -10.72 15.62 -4.50
CA PRO A 54 -11.59 15.32 -5.61
C PRO A 54 -10.81 15.44 -6.92
N LEU A 55 -10.89 14.39 -7.74
CA LEU A 55 -10.23 14.32 -9.03
C LEU A 55 -11.28 14.17 -10.14
N LYS A 56 -11.05 14.90 -11.23
CA LYS A 56 -11.79 14.75 -12.48
C LYS A 56 -10.79 14.55 -13.62
N GLY A 57 -11.08 13.65 -14.49
CA GLY A 57 -10.19 13.40 -15.62
C GLY A 57 -10.80 12.50 -16.67
N VAL A 58 -9.97 12.11 -17.61
CA VAL A 58 -10.33 11.19 -18.70
C VAL A 58 -9.34 10.04 -18.74
N VAL A 59 -9.85 8.83 -18.86
CA VAL A 59 -9.04 7.61 -18.99
C VAL A 59 -8.40 7.58 -20.38
N LEU A 60 -7.09 7.61 -20.45
CA LEU A 60 -6.34 7.50 -21.70
C LEU A 60 -5.98 6.06 -22.04
N ASP A 61 -5.63 5.29 -21.02
CA ASP A 61 -5.24 3.89 -21.18
C ASP A 61 -5.54 3.07 -19.92
N ILE A 62 -5.62 1.76 -20.10
CA ILE A 62 -5.93 0.82 -19.03
C ILE A 62 -4.76 -0.15 -18.90
N ARG A 63 -4.12 -0.16 -17.72
CA ARG A 63 -3.01 -1.04 -17.39
C ARG A 63 -3.46 -2.17 -16.49
N THR A 64 -4.04 -3.19 -17.08
CA THR A 64 -4.53 -4.37 -16.36
C THR A 64 -3.43 -5.14 -15.66
N ASP A 65 -2.22 -5.15 -16.23
CA ASP A 65 -1.01 -5.74 -15.65
C ASP A 65 -0.61 -5.12 -14.32
N ARG A 66 -0.97 -3.86 -14.10
CA ARG A 66 -0.63 -3.09 -12.90
C ARG A 66 -1.83 -2.74 -12.03
N GLY A 67 -3.03 -3.12 -12.41
CA GLY A 67 -4.26 -2.72 -11.72
C GLY A 67 -4.45 -1.20 -11.67
N ALA A 68 -4.10 -0.51 -12.78
CA ALA A 68 -4.05 0.93 -12.81
C ALA A 68 -4.62 1.52 -14.10
N LEU A 69 -5.08 2.76 -14.02
CA LEU A 69 -5.53 3.56 -15.16
C LEU A 69 -4.56 4.69 -15.45
N VAL A 70 -4.30 4.95 -16.70
CA VAL A 70 -3.64 6.18 -17.15
C VAL A 70 -4.71 7.24 -17.31
N VAL A 71 -4.71 8.23 -16.45
CA VAL A 71 -5.73 9.28 -16.40
C VAL A 71 -5.10 10.64 -16.65
N LYS A 72 -5.66 11.38 -17.60
CA LYS A 72 -5.39 12.81 -17.77
C LYS A 72 -6.39 13.56 -16.89
N HIS A 73 -5.93 14.08 -15.78
CA HIS A 73 -6.78 14.80 -14.85
C HIS A 73 -6.64 16.32 -15.00
N GLU A 74 -7.64 17.03 -14.54
CA GLU A 74 -7.65 18.47 -14.43
C GLU A 74 -6.78 18.92 -13.25
N GLU A 75 -6.53 20.21 -13.16
CA GLU A 75 -5.80 20.78 -12.02
C GLU A 75 -6.52 20.50 -10.70
N ILE A 76 -5.77 20.03 -9.73
CA ILE A 76 -6.23 19.87 -8.34
C ILE A 76 -5.63 21.03 -7.54
N PRO A 77 -6.41 22.04 -7.16
CA PRO A 77 -5.91 23.22 -6.48
C PRO A 77 -5.15 22.89 -5.19
N GLY A 78 -3.95 23.42 -5.04
CA GLY A 78 -3.10 23.18 -3.88
C GLY A 78 -2.41 21.82 -3.82
N VAL A 79 -2.60 20.97 -4.80
CA VAL A 79 -2.03 19.60 -4.84
C VAL A 79 -1.13 19.43 -6.05
N MET A 80 -1.68 19.51 -7.24
CA MET A 80 -0.94 19.33 -8.50
C MET A 80 -1.64 19.97 -9.68
N ARG A 81 -0.85 20.27 -10.70
CA ARG A 81 -1.36 20.81 -11.97
C ARG A 81 -2.04 19.72 -12.79
N ALA A 82 -2.80 20.14 -13.80
CA ALA A 82 -3.33 19.23 -14.81
C ALA A 82 -2.20 18.43 -15.45
N MET A 83 -2.28 17.11 -15.39
CA MET A 83 -1.27 16.22 -15.94
C MET A 83 -1.84 14.83 -16.21
N THR A 84 -1.05 14.02 -16.89
CA THR A 84 -1.36 12.60 -17.06
C THR A 84 -0.56 11.78 -16.09
N MET A 85 -1.24 10.92 -15.34
CA MET A 85 -0.59 10.07 -14.36
C MET A 85 -1.22 8.67 -14.28
N LEU A 86 -0.48 7.76 -13.68
CA LEU A 86 -0.94 6.41 -13.42
C LEU A 86 -1.60 6.36 -12.03
N LEU A 87 -2.86 5.98 -12.00
CA LEU A 87 -3.65 5.84 -10.77
C LEU A 87 -4.03 4.38 -10.55
N LYS A 88 -3.74 3.87 -9.39
CA LYS A 88 -4.21 2.55 -8.98
C LYS A 88 -5.70 2.62 -8.66
N VAL A 89 -6.42 1.62 -9.09
CA VAL A 89 -7.86 1.48 -8.88
C VAL A 89 -8.18 0.07 -8.42
N ASP A 90 -9.38 -0.09 -7.88
CA ASP A 90 -9.91 -1.42 -7.58
C ASP A 90 -10.19 -2.21 -8.87
N GLU A 91 -10.24 -3.52 -8.73
CA GLU A 91 -10.45 -4.42 -9.86
C GLU A 91 -11.79 -4.20 -10.57
N ALA A 92 -12.83 -3.87 -9.81
CA ALA A 92 -14.15 -3.59 -10.36
C ALA A 92 -14.13 -2.34 -11.28
N THR A 93 -13.48 -1.28 -10.83
CA THR A 93 -13.27 -0.05 -11.62
C THR A 93 -12.42 -0.33 -12.85
N LEU A 94 -11.36 -1.14 -12.70
CA LEU A 94 -10.47 -1.50 -13.80
C LEU A 94 -11.20 -2.24 -14.92
N LYS A 95 -12.09 -3.15 -14.57
CA LYS A 95 -12.90 -3.92 -15.53
C LYS A 95 -13.98 -3.07 -16.21
N ALA A 96 -14.53 -2.11 -15.48
CA ALA A 96 -15.58 -1.22 -15.99
C ALA A 96 -15.04 -0.05 -16.82
N ALA A 97 -13.77 0.33 -16.62
CA ALA A 97 -13.16 1.47 -17.28
C ALA A 97 -12.97 1.25 -18.79
N LYS A 98 -13.18 2.30 -19.55
CA LYS A 98 -12.96 2.34 -21.00
C LYS A 98 -12.05 3.51 -21.36
N LYS A 99 -11.33 3.40 -22.47
CA LYS A 99 -10.56 4.52 -23.02
C LYS A 99 -11.50 5.68 -23.39
N ASP A 100 -10.99 6.89 -23.23
CA ASP A 100 -11.71 8.14 -23.50
C ASP A 100 -12.96 8.35 -22.65
N GLN A 101 -13.09 7.60 -21.56
CA GLN A 101 -14.19 7.74 -20.63
C GLN A 101 -13.84 8.73 -19.52
N ALA A 102 -14.76 9.64 -19.22
CA ALA A 102 -14.59 10.55 -18.10
C ALA A 102 -14.68 9.78 -16.77
N VAL A 103 -13.79 10.10 -15.87
CA VAL A 103 -13.71 9.51 -14.54
C VAL A 103 -13.64 10.58 -13.46
N THR A 104 -14.35 10.37 -12.39
CA THR A 104 -14.30 11.20 -11.18
C THR A 104 -14.05 10.30 -9.98
N GLY A 105 -13.44 10.83 -8.94
CA GLY A 105 -13.18 10.07 -7.73
C GLY A 105 -12.37 10.86 -6.73
N LEU A 106 -11.87 10.18 -5.73
CA LEU A 106 -11.00 10.75 -4.71
C LEU A 106 -9.57 10.27 -4.91
N LEU A 107 -8.68 11.23 -5.13
CA LEU A 107 -7.25 10.97 -5.20
C LEU A 107 -6.69 10.82 -3.79
N VAL A 108 -6.06 9.70 -3.52
CA VAL A 108 -5.48 9.37 -2.22
C VAL A 108 -4.04 8.92 -2.42
N ARG A 109 -3.13 9.45 -1.61
CA ARG A 109 -1.75 8.98 -1.59
C ARG A 109 -1.59 7.87 -0.55
N LYS A 110 -1.15 6.70 -1.02
CA LYS A 110 -0.80 5.55 -0.17
C LYS A 110 0.71 5.26 -0.27
N SER A 111 1.18 4.34 0.54
CA SER A 111 2.60 3.94 0.57
C SER A 111 3.14 3.43 -0.76
N ASP A 112 2.29 2.84 -1.58
CA ASP A 112 2.60 2.22 -2.87
C ASP A 112 2.25 3.10 -4.09
N GLY A 113 1.83 4.34 -3.85
CA GLY A 113 1.56 5.32 -4.90
C GLY A 113 0.22 6.04 -4.78
N TRP A 114 -0.23 6.56 -5.91
CA TRP A 114 -1.49 7.25 -5.99
C TRP A 114 -2.64 6.30 -6.31
N TRP A 115 -3.71 6.42 -5.54
CA TRP A 115 -4.94 5.65 -5.68
C TRP A 115 -6.11 6.54 -6.01
N LEU A 116 -7.00 6.03 -6.83
CA LEU A 116 -8.30 6.64 -7.09
C LEU A 116 -9.35 5.82 -6.36
N GLU A 117 -9.87 6.38 -5.29
CA GLU A 117 -10.96 5.79 -4.50
C GLU A 117 -12.31 6.36 -4.96
N GLU A 118 -13.38 5.61 -4.72
CA GLU A 118 -14.74 6.00 -5.12
C GLU A 118 -14.87 6.42 -6.59
N ALA A 119 -14.11 5.73 -7.45
CA ALA A 119 -14.10 6.05 -8.88
C ALA A 119 -15.47 5.87 -9.51
N LYS A 120 -15.97 6.94 -10.13
CA LYS A 120 -17.19 6.95 -10.91
C LYS A 120 -16.86 7.18 -12.36
N LEU A 121 -17.25 6.26 -13.19
CA LEU A 121 -17.08 6.33 -14.64
C LEU A 121 -18.32 6.95 -15.24
N ALA A 122 -18.14 7.90 -16.14
CA ALA A 122 -19.25 8.46 -16.88
C ALA A 122 -19.83 7.40 -17.84
N PRO A 123 -21.14 7.43 -18.08
CA PRO A 123 -21.77 6.52 -19.04
C PRO A 123 -21.27 6.69 -20.46
#